data_8cdb2621e92885c465ee380b194d3d2d
#
_entry.id   8cdb2621e92885c465ee380b194d3d2d
#
_cell.length_a   1.000
_cell.length_b   1.000
_cell.length_c   1.000
_cell.angle_alpha   90.00
_cell.angle_beta   90.00
_cell.angle_gamma   90.00
#
_symmetry.space_group_name_H-M   'P 1'
#
loop_
_entity.id
_entity.type
_entity.pdbx_description
1 polymer ?
#
loop_
_entity_poly.entity_id
_entity_poly.type
_entity_poly.pdbx_seq_one_letter_code
_entity_poly.pdbx_strand_id
1 'polypeptide(L)'
;DTNLKESQLFWYRLITLIWAPIQFLTLFGILTLAMYTEMAIAEKIGLFCAMGVLTGTIGINYAHELMHKSGKIERWLADTLLAMVLYSHFRSEHLLVHHIHVGTPRDPVTAKYNENFYKFFIRVLIQCPISSFKSESIKLGRKGLPPSDFSNPFYIYFILQIFMIALSFLIGGFLGLFLFFLQAFVAILLLELVNYIEHYGLSRKILKNGKYEFVQPHHSWNSTYKVSNWVLINLQRHSDHHFKPARSFPLLQNLGATKAPQLPHSYPAMGILALFPSAWMSIMNPRVCRWREMFYPEITDWKQQV
;
A
#
# COMPACT_ATOMS: atom_id res chain seq x y z
N ASP A 1 4.97 22.48 -2.89
CA ASP A 1 4.70 23.67 -3.69
C ASP A 1 3.66 23.32 -4.77
N THR A 2 2.52 23.98 -4.75
CA THR A 2 1.37 23.68 -5.62
C THR A 2 1.54 24.17 -7.06
N ASN A 3 2.56 24.96 -7.32
CA ASN A 3 2.76 25.69 -8.57
C ASN A 3 3.84 25.07 -9.47
N LEU A 4 4.46 23.97 -9.05
CA LEU A 4 5.45 23.27 -9.88
C LEU A 4 4.77 22.62 -11.08
N LYS A 5 5.30 22.84 -12.28
CA LYS A 5 4.90 22.14 -13.51
C LYS A 5 5.50 20.73 -13.49
N GLU A 6 4.85 19.76 -14.15
CA GLU A 6 5.36 18.38 -14.26
C GLU A 6 6.78 18.32 -14.85
N SER A 7 7.14 19.25 -15.75
CA SER A 7 8.49 19.36 -16.30
C SER A 7 9.58 19.64 -15.25
N GLN A 8 9.21 20.23 -14.11
CA GLN A 8 10.12 20.54 -12.99
C GLN A 8 10.28 19.37 -12.03
N LEU A 9 9.55 18.27 -12.23
CA LEU A 9 9.56 17.08 -11.39
C LEU A 9 10.58 16.01 -11.82
N PHE A 10 11.46 16.33 -12.75
CA PHE A 10 12.44 15.38 -13.31
C PHE A 10 13.23 14.63 -12.23
N TRP A 11 13.81 15.32 -11.25
CA TRP A 11 14.60 14.69 -10.19
C TRP A 11 13.76 13.78 -9.27
N TYR A 12 12.54 14.19 -8.99
CA TYR A 12 11.62 13.39 -8.18
C TYR A 12 11.19 12.10 -8.91
N ARG A 13 10.97 12.17 -10.23
CA ARG A 13 10.71 11.00 -11.05
C ARG A 13 11.95 10.11 -11.16
N LEU A 14 13.12 10.70 -11.37
CA LEU A 14 14.37 9.98 -11.54
C LEU A 14 14.69 9.11 -10.31
N ILE A 15 14.51 9.64 -9.10
CA ILE A 15 14.79 8.89 -7.87
C ILE A 15 13.89 7.66 -7.73
N THR A 16 12.63 7.75 -8.11
CA THR A 16 11.72 6.59 -8.07
C THR A 16 12.06 5.53 -9.13
N LEU A 17 12.54 5.95 -10.29
CA LEU A 17 12.97 5.03 -11.36
C LEU A 17 14.27 4.30 -11.01
N ILE A 18 15.27 5.03 -10.50
CA ILE A 18 16.60 4.47 -10.16
C ILE A 18 16.49 3.53 -8.95
N TRP A 19 15.52 3.73 -8.08
CA TRP A 19 15.37 2.90 -6.89
C TRP A 19 15.17 1.42 -7.21
N ALA A 20 14.44 1.08 -8.28
CA ALA A 20 14.18 -0.32 -8.60
C ALA A 20 15.45 -1.14 -8.88
N PRO A 21 16.40 -0.72 -9.74
CA PRO A 21 17.67 -1.41 -9.88
C PRO A 21 18.54 -1.34 -8.62
N ILE A 22 18.54 -0.23 -7.87
CA ILE A 22 19.26 -0.13 -6.60
C ILE A 22 18.73 -1.16 -5.60
N GLN A 23 17.43 -1.25 -5.41
CA GLN A 23 16.83 -2.22 -4.48
C GLN A 23 17.11 -3.67 -4.90
N PHE A 24 17.04 -3.97 -6.21
CA PHE A 24 17.37 -5.29 -6.73
C PHE A 24 18.82 -5.68 -6.40
N LEU A 25 19.77 -4.80 -6.74
CA LEU A 25 21.18 -5.03 -6.46
C LEU A 25 21.46 -5.13 -4.95
N THR A 26 20.83 -4.30 -4.14
CA THR A 26 20.97 -4.33 -2.68
C THR A 26 20.42 -5.62 -2.09
N LEU A 27 19.20 -6.03 -2.47
CA LEU A 27 18.55 -7.23 -1.94
C LEU A 27 19.37 -8.49 -2.26
N PHE A 28 19.72 -8.69 -3.53
CA PHE A 28 20.44 -9.88 -3.95
C PHE A 28 21.94 -9.81 -3.64
N GLY A 29 22.52 -8.62 -3.59
CA GLY A 29 23.89 -8.40 -3.11
C GLY A 29 24.03 -8.73 -1.63
N ILE A 30 23.12 -8.26 -0.79
CA ILE A 30 23.05 -8.61 0.64
C ILE A 30 22.79 -10.10 0.83
N LEU A 31 21.91 -10.70 0.02
CA LEU A 31 21.68 -12.16 0.07
C LEU A 31 22.97 -12.92 -0.25
N THR A 32 23.66 -12.56 -1.32
CA THR A 32 24.94 -13.16 -1.68
C THR A 32 25.96 -12.98 -0.54
N LEU A 33 26.12 -11.77 -0.02
CA LEU A 33 27.03 -11.50 1.09
C LEU A 33 26.71 -12.38 2.30
N ALA A 34 25.44 -12.46 2.70
CA ALA A 34 24.98 -13.25 3.83
C ALA A 34 25.24 -14.76 3.65
N MET A 35 25.26 -15.26 2.41
CA MET A 35 25.54 -16.69 2.14
C MET A 35 27.03 -17.02 2.12
N TYR A 36 27.87 -16.10 1.68
CA TYR A 36 29.28 -16.34 1.44
C TYR A 36 30.23 -15.71 2.50
N THR A 37 29.67 -15.15 3.60
CA THR A 37 30.43 -14.65 4.74
C THR A 37 30.04 -15.38 6.02
N GLU A 38 30.98 -15.37 6.99
CA GLU A 38 30.79 -15.98 8.31
C GLU A 38 29.89 -15.11 9.21
N MET A 39 28.59 -15.08 8.88
CA MET A 39 27.58 -14.43 9.72
C MET A 39 26.79 -15.46 10.51
N ALA A 40 26.54 -15.18 11.81
CA ALA A 40 25.64 -15.98 12.60
C ALA A 40 24.20 -15.93 12.03
N ILE A 41 23.40 -16.99 12.24
CA ILE A 41 22.02 -17.04 11.72
C ILE A 41 21.16 -15.88 12.25
N ALA A 42 21.37 -15.45 13.50
CA ALA A 42 20.66 -14.32 14.09
C ALA A 42 20.99 -12.99 13.39
N GLU A 43 22.25 -12.80 12.95
CA GLU A 43 22.65 -11.61 12.18
C GLU A 43 22.00 -11.62 10.81
N LYS A 44 21.97 -12.78 10.12
CA LYS A 44 21.28 -12.94 8.83
C LYS A 44 19.79 -12.61 8.96
N ILE A 45 19.11 -13.13 9.99
CA ILE A 45 17.71 -12.84 10.28
C ILE A 45 17.51 -11.34 10.53
N GLY A 46 18.33 -10.73 11.40
CA GLY A 46 18.24 -9.28 11.68
C GLY A 46 18.44 -8.44 10.42
N LEU A 47 19.41 -8.78 9.59
CA LEU A 47 19.71 -8.11 8.33
C LEU A 47 18.52 -8.18 7.35
N PHE A 48 17.87 -9.35 7.22
CA PHE A 48 16.72 -9.51 6.34
C PHE A 48 15.41 -8.93 6.91
N CYS A 49 15.26 -8.84 8.23
CA CYS A 49 14.21 -8.00 8.83
C CYS A 49 14.42 -6.51 8.50
N ALA A 50 15.65 -6.00 8.62
CA ALA A 50 15.98 -4.63 8.23
C ALA A 50 15.77 -4.40 6.72
N MET A 51 16.14 -5.37 5.87
CA MET A 51 15.86 -5.33 4.44
C MET A 51 14.36 -5.28 4.17
N GLY A 52 13.54 -6.04 4.90
CA GLY A 52 12.08 -5.99 4.81
C GLY A 52 11.51 -4.63 5.21
N VAL A 53 12.08 -3.97 6.22
CA VAL A 53 11.72 -2.58 6.55
C VAL A 53 12.06 -1.64 5.40
N LEU A 54 13.23 -1.76 4.80
CA LEU A 54 13.64 -0.92 3.66
C LEU A 54 12.71 -1.13 2.44
N THR A 55 12.46 -2.39 2.05
CA THR A 55 11.63 -2.74 0.90
C THR A 55 10.15 -2.38 1.14
N GLY A 56 9.66 -2.50 2.37
CA GLY A 56 8.30 -2.14 2.76
C GLY A 56 8.07 -0.64 2.84
N THR A 57 9.01 0.13 3.42
CA THR A 57 8.84 1.59 3.60
C THR A 57 9.21 2.40 2.36
N ILE A 58 10.27 2.05 1.65
CA ILE A 58 10.73 2.78 0.47
C ILE A 58 10.30 2.06 -0.80
N GLY A 59 10.59 0.77 -0.91
CA GLY A 59 10.36 0.00 -2.15
C GLY A 59 8.90 -0.04 -2.57
N ILE A 60 8.00 -0.44 -1.67
CA ILE A 60 6.57 -0.48 -1.98
C ILE A 60 6.01 0.92 -2.22
N ASN A 61 6.47 1.92 -1.46
CA ASN A 61 6.02 3.30 -1.63
C ASN A 61 6.45 3.90 -2.99
N TYR A 62 7.66 3.57 -3.46
CA TYR A 62 8.10 3.98 -4.79
C TYR A 62 7.36 3.19 -5.90
N ALA A 63 7.10 1.90 -5.67
CA ALA A 63 6.24 1.12 -6.56
C ALA A 63 4.83 1.74 -6.66
N HIS A 64 4.28 2.19 -5.53
CA HIS A 64 3.00 2.88 -5.44
C HIS A 64 2.97 4.16 -6.30
N GLU A 65 3.98 5.03 -6.20
CA GLU A 65 4.08 6.22 -7.05
C GLU A 65 4.22 5.86 -8.54
N LEU A 66 5.06 4.85 -8.85
CA LEU A 66 5.31 4.43 -10.24
C LEU A 66 4.09 3.79 -10.91
N MET A 67 3.29 3.01 -10.18
CA MET A 67 2.11 2.35 -10.78
C MET A 67 0.99 3.31 -11.16
N HIS A 68 0.96 4.52 -10.57
CA HIS A 68 0.04 5.59 -10.92
C HIS A 68 0.43 6.31 -12.23
N LYS A 69 1.64 6.09 -12.76
CA LYS A 69 2.09 6.72 -14.00
C LYS A 69 1.59 5.95 -15.23
N SER A 70 1.36 6.67 -16.32
CA SER A 70 0.91 6.10 -17.60
C SER A 70 2.04 5.41 -18.39
N GLY A 71 3.30 5.68 -18.07
CA GLY A 71 4.47 5.17 -18.76
C GLY A 71 4.63 3.65 -18.61
N LYS A 72 5.10 2.98 -19.67
CA LYS A 72 5.34 1.53 -19.64
C LYS A 72 6.53 1.17 -18.74
N ILE A 73 7.57 2.00 -18.72
CA ILE A 73 8.78 1.81 -17.91
C ILE A 73 8.44 1.91 -16.43
N GLU A 74 7.69 2.94 -16.03
CA GLU A 74 7.26 3.13 -14.66
C GLU A 74 6.46 1.93 -14.14
N ARG A 75 5.51 1.46 -14.94
CA ARG A 75 4.70 0.29 -14.57
C ARG A 75 5.53 -0.98 -14.45
N TRP A 76 6.47 -1.19 -15.37
CA TRP A 76 7.35 -2.36 -15.32
C TRP A 76 8.26 -2.33 -14.09
N LEU A 77 8.83 -1.16 -13.74
CA LEU A 77 9.63 -0.99 -12.53
C LEU A 77 8.81 -1.16 -11.26
N ALA A 78 7.55 -0.68 -11.24
CA ALA A 78 6.62 -0.95 -10.13
C ALA A 78 6.37 -2.45 -9.96
N ASP A 79 6.09 -3.18 -11.04
CA ASP A 79 5.88 -4.63 -11.01
C ASP A 79 7.13 -5.36 -10.50
N THR A 80 8.32 -4.90 -10.89
CA THR A 80 9.60 -5.46 -10.41
C THR A 80 9.80 -5.23 -8.91
N LEU A 81 9.54 -4.02 -8.41
CA LEU A 81 9.62 -3.70 -6.99
C LEU A 81 8.64 -4.55 -6.16
N LEU A 82 7.41 -4.70 -6.62
CA LEU A 82 6.39 -5.50 -5.96
C LEU A 82 6.70 -7.01 -6.01
N ALA A 83 7.36 -7.47 -7.08
CA ALA A 83 7.80 -8.86 -7.18
C ALA A 83 8.90 -9.20 -6.16
N MET A 84 9.80 -8.25 -5.83
CA MET A 84 10.83 -8.43 -4.79
C MET A 84 10.26 -8.65 -3.39
N VAL A 85 9.00 -8.25 -3.16
CA VAL A 85 8.27 -8.47 -1.90
C VAL A 85 7.10 -9.45 -2.05
N LEU A 86 7.01 -10.17 -3.18
CA LEU A 86 5.97 -11.15 -3.49
C LEU A 86 4.52 -10.61 -3.39
N TYR A 87 4.32 -9.33 -3.67
CA TYR A 87 3.02 -8.68 -3.53
C TYR A 87 2.56 -7.97 -4.83
N SER A 88 2.85 -8.59 -5.99
CA SER A 88 2.63 -7.97 -7.32
C SER A 88 1.16 -7.65 -7.62
N HIS A 89 0.21 -8.41 -7.08
CA HIS A 89 -1.22 -8.15 -7.25
C HIS A 89 -1.66 -6.79 -6.69
N PHE A 90 -0.86 -6.19 -5.80
CA PHE A 90 -1.12 -4.88 -5.21
C PHE A 90 -1.34 -3.79 -6.27
N ARG A 91 -0.63 -3.83 -7.41
CA ARG A 91 -0.91 -2.85 -8.48
C ARG A 91 -2.33 -2.92 -9.01
N SER A 92 -2.84 -4.10 -9.31
CA SER A 92 -4.23 -4.27 -9.79
C SER A 92 -5.25 -4.03 -8.69
N GLU A 93 -4.96 -4.48 -7.47
CA GLU A 93 -5.80 -4.23 -6.31
C GLU A 93 -5.95 -2.73 -6.07
N HIS A 94 -4.85 -2.01 -5.93
CA HIS A 94 -4.81 -0.60 -5.60
C HIS A 94 -5.51 0.28 -6.67
N LEU A 95 -5.21 0.04 -7.96
CA LEU A 95 -5.74 0.86 -9.04
C LEU A 95 -7.19 0.53 -9.43
N LEU A 96 -7.61 -0.74 -9.34
CA LEU A 96 -8.89 -1.21 -9.86
C LEU A 96 -9.93 -1.53 -8.77
N VAL A 97 -9.50 -1.69 -7.52
CA VAL A 97 -10.38 -2.00 -6.40
C VAL A 97 -10.35 -0.88 -5.38
N HIS A 98 -9.20 -0.65 -4.75
CA HIS A 98 -9.04 0.28 -3.64
C HIS A 98 -9.42 1.72 -3.98
N HIS A 99 -8.83 2.35 -5.00
CA HIS A 99 -9.18 3.72 -5.40
C HIS A 99 -10.64 3.90 -5.78
N ILE A 100 -11.28 2.85 -6.31
CA ILE A 100 -12.68 2.91 -6.72
C ILE A 100 -13.62 2.73 -5.52
N HIS A 101 -13.26 1.82 -4.61
CA HIS A 101 -14.15 1.31 -3.57
C HIS A 101 -13.75 1.67 -2.14
N VAL A 102 -12.64 2.40 -1.92
CA VAL A 102 -12.21 2.83 -0.58
C VAL A 102 -13.38 3.43 0.22
N GLY A 103 -13.49 3.07 1.49
CA GLY A 103 -14.60 3.47 2.35
C GLY A 103 -15.92 2.72 2.08
N THR A 104 -15.88 1.60 1.36
CA THR A 104 -17.05 0.73 1.15
C THR A 104 -16.72 -0.73 1.43
N PRO A 105 -17.71 -1.62 1.68
CA PRO A 105 -17.48 -3.05 1.89
C PRO A 105 -16.88 -3.80 0.70
N ARG A 106 -16.83 -3.18 -0.46
CA ARG A 106 -16.25 -3.76 -1.69
C ARG A 106 -14.73 -3.67 -1.73
N ASP A 107 -14.16 -2.84 -0.87
CA ASP A 107 -12.72 -2.67 -0.74
C ASP A 107 -12.18 -3.52 0.42
N PRO A 108 -11.39 -4.56 0.15
CA PRO A 108 -10.77 -5.35 1.21
C PRO A 108 -9.83 -4.54 2.11
N VAL A 109 -9.25 -3.46 1.59
CA VAL A 109 -8.25 -2.62 2.28
C VAL A 109 -8.91 -1.61 3.23
N THR A 110 -10.20 -1.34 3.11
CA THR A 110 -10.92 -0.51 4.08
C THR A 110 -11.05 -1.25 5.41
N ALA A 111 -10.31 -0.79 6.43
CA ALA A 111 -10.38 -1.34 7.79
C ALA A 111 -11.68 -0.91 8.49
N LYS A 112 -12.42 -1.89 9.02
CA LYS A 112 -13.74 -1.65 9.61
C LYS A 112 -13.62 -1.03 11.00
N TYR A 113 -14.63 -0.28 11.41
CA TYR A 113 -14.75 0.17 12.79
C TYR A 113 -14.78 -1.02 13.76
N ASN A 114 -13.99 -0.98 14.82
CA ASN A 114 -13.78 -2.08 15.79
C ASN A 114 -13.11 -3.35 15.22
N GLU A 115 -12.59 -3.33 14.01
CA GLU A 115 -11.73 -4.40 13.50
C GLU A 115 -10.31 -4.23 14.02
N ASN A 116 -9.70 -5.26 14.61
CA ASN A 116 -8.30 -5.21 15.00
C ASN A 116 -7.39 -5.52 13.81
N PHE A 117 -6.13 -5.06 13.88
CA PHE A 117 -5.16 -5.24 12.81
C PHE A 117 -4.97 -6.70 12.39
N TYR A 118 -4.95 -7.66 13.31
CA TYR A 118 -4.72 -9.07 13.00
C TYR A 118 -5.82 -9.67 12.14
N LYS A 119 -7.09 -9.36 12.45
CA LYS A 119 -8.24 -9.77 11.62
C LYS A 119 -8.21 -9.11 10.25
N PHE A 120 -7.92 -7.81 10.23
CA PHE A 120 -7.73 -7.05 8.99
C PHE A 120 -6.62 -7.68 8.15
N PHE A 121 -5.44 -7.94 8.71
CA PHE A 121 -4.28 -8.49 8.01
C PHE A 121 -4.58 -9.82 7.33
N ILE A 122 -5.19 -10.77 8.05
CA ILE A 122 -5.58 -12.06 7.45
C ILE A 122 -6.60 -11.85 6.33
N ARG A 123 -7.55 -10.94 6.51
CA ARG A 123 -8.59 -10.65 5.52
C ARG A 123 -8.00 -10.09 4.22
N VAL A 124 -7.10 -9.13 4.30
CA VAL A 124 -6.49 -8.52 3.12
C VAL A 124 -5.59 -9.49 2.38
N LEU A 125 -4.79 -10.30 3.08
CA LEU A 125 -3.94 -11.31 2.45
C LEU A 125 -4.74 -12.31 1.60
N ILE A 126 -5.99 -12.60 1.96
CA ILE A 126 -6.86 -13.53 1.22
C ILE A 126 -7.66 -12.78 0.15
N GLN A 127 -8.26 -11.65 0.50
CA GLN A 127 -9.24 -11.00 -0.37
C GLN A 127 -8.62 -10.12 -1.45
N CYS A 128 -7.47 -9.48 -1.21
CA CYS A 128 -6.84 -8.61 -2.21
C CYS A 128 -6.38 -9.36 -3.48
N PRO A 129 -5.72 -10.53 -3.41
CA PRO A 129 -5.42 -11.30 -4.63
C PRO A 129 -6.68 -11.69 -5.41
N ILE A 130 -7.75 -12.08 -4.71
CA ILE A 130 -9.01 -12.52 -5.34
C ILE A 130 -9.71 -11.33 -6.00
N SER A 131 -9.86 -10.20 -5.31
CA SER A 131 -10.53 -9.01 -5.83
C SER A 131 -9.77 -8.39 -7.01
N SER A 132 -8.44 -8.36 -6.95
CA SER A 132 -7.59 -7.87 -8.02
C SER A 132 -7.69 -8.73 -9.28
N PHE A 133 -7.61 -10.06 -9.15
CA PHE A 133 -7.80 -10.97 -10.29
C PHE A 133 -9.19 -10.84 -10.91
N LYS A 134 -10.23 -10.77 -10.07
CA LYS A 134 -11.62 -10.55 -10.53
C LYS A 134 -11.76 -9.23 -11.29
N SER A 135 -11.12 -8.15 -10.81
CA SER A 135 -11.19 -6.84 -11.45
C SER A 135 -10.47 -6.81 -12.81
N GLU A 136 -9.31 -7.45 -12.92
CA GLU A 136 -8.64 -7.62 -14.23
C GLU A 136 -9.48 -8.51 -15.18
N SER A 137 -10.09 -9.57 -14.69
CA SER A 137 -10.99 -10.41 -15.48
C SER A 137 -12.20 -9.64 -16.03
N ILE A 138 -12.82 -8.79 -15.21
CA ILE A 138 -13.92 -7.90 -15.64
C ILE A 138 -13.44 -6.92 -16.73
N LYS A 139 -12.24 -6.35 -16.55
CA LYS A 139 -11.64 -5.41 -17.50
C LYS A 139 -11.33 -6.10 -18.85
N LEU A 140 -10.88 -7.34 -18.85
CA LEU A 140 -10.69 -8.16 -20.06
C LEU A 140 -12.02 -8.49 -20.70
N GLY A 141 -13.02 -8.91 -19.92
CA GLY A 141 -14.37 -9.21 -20.42
C GLY A 141 -15.03 -8.03 -21.14
N ARG A 142 -14.80 -6.79 -20.70
CA ARG A 142 -15.25 -5.56 -21.42
C ARG A 142 -14.61 -5.42 -22.81
N LYS A 143 -13.48 -6.10 -23.08
CA LYS A 143 -12.81 -6.14 -24.38
C LYS A 143 -13.14 -7.42 -25.17
N GLY A 144 -14.05 -8.27 -24.68
CA GLY A 144 -14.37 -9.55 -25.28
C GLY A 144 -13.29 -10.62 -25.08
N LEU A 145 -12.36 -10.42 -24.14
CA LEU A 145 -11.25 -11.34 -23.88
C LEU A 145 -11.53 -12.20 -22.64
N PRO A 146 -11.10 -13.48 -22.64
CA PRO A 146 -11.24 -14.34 -21.47
C PRO A 146 -10.28 -13.94 -20.34
N PRO A 147 -10.55 -14.33 -19.06
CA PRO A 147 -9.63 -14.09 -17.94
C PRO A 147 -8.23 -14.68 -18.13
N SER A 148 -8.10 -15.73 -18.93
CA SER A 148 -6.86 -16.42 -19.29
C SER A 148 -6.11 -15.78 -20.46
N ASP A 149 -6.55 -14.64 -20.99
CA ASP A 149 -5.83 -13.94 -22.06
C ASP A 149 -4.45 -13.47 -21.57
N PHE A 150 -3.42 -13.61 -22.43
CA PHE A 150 -2.03 -13.22 -22.11
C PHE A 150 -1.84 -11.73 -21.79
N SER A 151 -2.80 -10.89 -22.12
CA SER A 151 -2.80 -9.48 -21.71
C SER A 151 -3.19 -9.27 -20.23
N ASN A 152 -3.57 -10.36 -19.52
CA ASN A 152 -3.79 -10.30 -18.08
C ASN A 152 -2.45 -10.08 -17.35
N PRO A 153 -2.29 -9.00 -16.57
CA PRO A 153 -1.02 -8.68 -15.92
C PRO A 153 -0.58 -9.73 -14.88
N PHE A 154 -1.47 -10.62 -14.45
CA PHE A 154 -1.13 -11.70 -13.52
C PHE A 154 -0.07 -12.64 -14.08
N TYR A 155 0.04 -12.82 -15.40
CA TYR A 155 1.14 -13.58 -16.00
C TYR A 155 2.50 -12.93 -15.71
N ILE A 156 2.60 -11.62 -15.88
CA ILE A 156 3.84 -10.88 -15.58
C ILE A 156 4.13 -10.93 -14.07
N TYR A 157 3.11 -10.78 -13.22
CA TYR A 157 3.26 -10.89 -11.77
C TYR A 157 3.85 -12.24 -11.38
N PHE A 158 3.29 -13.31 -11.94
CA PHE A 158 3.74 -14.68 -11.66
C PHE A 158 5.18 -14.92 -12.13
N ILE A 159 5.50 -14.52 -13.35
CA ILE A 159 6.83 -14.70 -13.94
C ILE A 159 7.89 -13.97 -13.12
N LEU A 160 7.65 -12.71 -12.77
CA LEU A 160 8.58 -11.91 -11.99
C LEU A 160 8.77 -12.48 -10.57
N GLN A 161 7.71 -12.92 -9.90
CA GLN A 161 7.80 -13.51 -8.56
C GLN A 161 8.55 -14.85 -8.60
N ILE A 162 8.25 -15.73 -9.57
CA ILE A 162 8.98 -17.00 -9.75
C ILE A 162 10.47 -16.73 -10.02
N PHE A 163 10.79 -15.73 -10.84
CA PHE A 163 12.17 -15.33 -11.08
C PHE A 163 12.89 -14.91 -9.78
N MET A 164 12.26 -14.07 -8.93
CA MET A 164 12.84 -13.65 -7.65
C MET A 164 13.04 -14.83 -6.68
N ILE A 165 12.07 -15.74 -6.61
CA ILE A 165 12.15 -16.97 -5.80
C ILE A 165 13.29 -17.87 -6.31
N ALA A 166 13.34 -18.12 -7.62
CA ALA A 166 14.37 -18.95 -8.22
C ALA A 166 15.78 -18.37 -8.01
N LEU A 167 15.95 -17.05 -8.19
CA LEU A 167 17.20 -16.36 -7.96
C LEU A 167 17.64 -16.47 -6.50
N SER A 168 16.72 -16.30 -5.56
CA SER A 168 17.00 -16.46 -4.12
C SER A 168 17.45 -17.88 -3.76
N PHE A 169 16.81 -18.89 -4.38
CA PHE A 169 17.21 -20.28 -4.21
C PHE A 169 18.57 -20.59 -4.82
N LEU A 170 18.85 -20.09 -6.01
CA LEU A 170 20.14 -20.28 -6.69
C LEU A 170 21.31 -19.66 -5.91
N ILE A 171 21.09 -18.53 -5.23
CA ILE A 171 22.12 -17.86 -4.42
C ILE A 171 22.33 -18.57 -3.09
N GLY A 172 21.28 -18.99 -2.39
CA GLY A 172 21.40 -19.42 -1.00
C GLY A 172 20.63 -20.69 -0.63
N GLY A 173 20.14 -21.47 -1.61
CA GLY A 173 19.35 -22.66 -1.34
C GLY A 173 18.12 -22.38 -0.48
N PHE A 174 17.78 -23.30 0.41
CA PHE A 174 16.61 -23.15 1.30
C PHE A 174 16.78 -22.02 2.32
N LEU A 175 18.01 -21.72 2.77
CA LEU A 175 18.25 -20.59 3.66
C LEU A 175 18.06 -19.27 2.92
N GLY A 176 18.51 -19.15 1.69
CA GLY A 176 18.29 -17.99 0.84
C GLY A 176 16.81 -17.73 0.59
N LEU A 177 16.04 -18.78 0.32
CA LEU A 177 14.58 -18.71 0.22
C LEU A 177 13.94 -18.21 1.52
N PHE A 178 14.31 -18.79 2.65
CA PHE A 178 13.77 -18.41 3.96
C PHE A 178 14.01 -16.92 4.23
N LEU A 179 15.22 -16.43 4.01
CA LEU A 179 15.57 -15.03 4.23
C LEU A 179 14.83 -14.10 3.26
N PHE A 180 14.66 -14.50 2.01
CA PHE A 180 13.88 -13.77 1.02
C PHE A 180 12.40 -13.69 1.41
N PHE A 181 11.80 -14.79 1.84
CA PHE A 181 10.42 -14.79 2.34
C PHE A 181 10.26 -13.97 3.61
N LEU A 182 11.25 -14.00 4.51
CA LEU A 182 11.23 -13.22 5.74
C LEU A 182 11.18 -11.71 5.43
N GLN A 183 12.05 -11.20 4.55
CA GLN A 183 12.02 -9.78 4.18
C GLN A 183 10.71 -9.41 3.48
N ALA A 184 10.19 -10.27 2.59
CA ALA A 184 8.92 -10.04 1.92
C ALA A 184 7.74 -9.97 2.92
N PHE A 185 7.71 -10.88 3.90
CA PHE A 185 6.72 -10.87 4.96
C PHE A 185 6.75 -9.58 5.78
N VAL A 186 7.95 -9.11 6.19
CA VAL A 186 8.10 -7.84 6.92
C VAL A 186 7.62 -6.66 6.07
N ALA A 187 7.94 -6.64 4.78
CA ALA A 187 7.50 -5.60 3.86
C ALA A 187 5.97 -5.56 3.72
N ILE A 188 5.33 -6.72 3.54
CA ILE A 188 3.87 -6.84 3.45
C ILE A 188 3.21 -6.41 4.76
N LEU A 189 3.76 -6.84 5.91
CA LEU A 189 3.25 -6.45 7.22
C LEU A 189 3.22 -4.93 7.39
N LEU A 190 4.29 -4.24 6.97
CA LEU A 190 4.38 -2.78 7.05
C LEU A 190 3.41 -2.08 6.09
N LEU A 191 3.26 -2.58 4.85
CA LEU A 191 2.26 -2.06 3.91
C LEU A 191 0.85 -2.16 4.50
N GLU A 192 0.49 -3.33 5.04
CA GLU A 192 -0.86 -3.54 5.55
C GLU A 192 -1.12 -2.79 6.87
N LEU A 193 -0.07 -2.54 7.67
CA LEU A 193 -0.16 -1.61 8.81
C LEU A 193 -0.50 -0.19 8.34
N VAL A 194 0.14 0.28 7.28
CA VAL A 194 -0.15 1.59 6.68
C VAL A 194 -1.57 1.63 6.15
N ASN A 195 -2.01 0.65 5.36
CA ASN A 195 -3.37 0.53 4.86
C ASN A 195 -4.41 0.55 5.99
N TYR A 196 -4.15 -0.19 7.08
CA TYR A 196 -5.04 -0.23 8.24
C TYR A 196 -5.18 1.14 8.90
N ILE A 197 -4.07 1.85 9.16
CA ILE A 197 -4.11 3.15 9.84
C ILE A 197 -4.72 4.25 8.96
N GLU A 198 -4.57 4.17 7.64
CA GLU A 198 -5.09 5.15 6.68
C GLU A 198 -6.61 5.10 6.51
N HIS A 199 -7.21 3.91 6.70
CA HIS A 199 -8.62 3.69 6.37
C HIS A 199 -9.49 3.25 7.55
N TYR A 200 -8.95 3.19 8.76
CA TYR A 200 -9.67 2.67 9.93
C TYR A 200 -10.97 3.41 10.22
N GLY A 201 -12.09 2.69 10.11
CA GLY A 201 -13.41 3.12 10.52
C GLY A 201 -14.07 4.22 9.67
N LEU A 202 -13.41 4.67 8.58
CA LEU A 202 -13.94 5.66 7.66
C LEU A 202 -14.78 4.98 6.56
N SER A 203 -15.99 5.49 6.33
CA SER A 203 -16.92 4.87 5.38
C SER A 203 -17.65 5.95 4.56
N ARG A 204 -17.92 5.65 3.29
CA ARG A 204 -18.74 6.50 2.42
C ARG A 204 -20.22 6.24 2.67
N LYS A 205 -21.03 7.29 2.64
CA LYS A 205 -22.48 7.15 2.77
C LYS A 205 -23.14 6.59 1.50
N ILE A 206 -24.22 5.86 1.71
CA ILE A 206 -25.10 5.43 0.62
C ILE A 206 -26.06 6.57 0.27
N LEU A 207 -26.09 6.95 -1.00
CA LEU A 207 -26.97 7.98 -1.53
C LEU A 207 -28.39 7.40 -1.76
N LYS A 208 -29.38 8.27 -1.95
CA LYS A 208 -30.79 7.90 -2.22
C LYS A 208 -30.98 6.95 -3.41
N ASN A 209 -30.04 6.95 -4.37
CA ASN A 209 -30.04 6.07 -5.53
C ASN A 209 -29.37 4.69 -5.29
N GLY A 210 -29.04 4.35 -4.04
CA GLY A 210 -28.39 3.10 -3.65
C GLY A 210 -26.90 3.01 -4.00
N LYS A 211 -26.28 4.08 -4.50
CA LYS A 211 -24.84 4.13 -4.78
C LYS A 211 -24.10 4.82 -3.65
N TYR A 212 -22.83 4.44 -3.44
CA TYR A 212 -21.95 5.20 -2.55
C TYR A 212 -21.58 6.55 -3.15
N GLU A 213 -21.43 7.55 -2.32
CA GLU A 213 -20.91 8.86 -2.72
C GLU A 213 -19.50 8.73 -3.31
N PHE A 214 -19.04 9.73 -4.06
CA PHE A 214 -17.66 9.76 -4.55
C PHE A 214 -16.67 9.94 -3.42
N VAL A 215 -15.44 9.43 -3.62
CA VAL A 215 -14.35 9.61 -2.67
C VAL A 215 -14.13 11.11 -2.41
N GLN A 216 -14.05 11.46 -1.13
CA GLN A 216 -13.81 12.81 -0.66
C GLN A 216 -12.56 12.83 0.24
N PRO A 217 -11.93 13.98 0.45
CA PRO A 217 -10.73 14.07 1.29
C PRO A 217 -10.90 13.54 2.72
N HIS A 218 -12.10 13.53 3.23
CA HIS A 218 -12.37 13.05 4.58
C HIS A 218 -12.51 11.51 4.70
N HIS A 219 -12.31 10.76 3.62
CA HIS A 219 -12.38 9.28 3.63
C HIS A 219 -11.03 8.60 3.90
N SER A 220 -9.98 9.36 4.22
CA SER A 220 -8.69 8.79 4.59
C SER A 220 -8.04 9.61 5.71
N TRP A 221 -7.36 8.92 6.65
CA TRP A 221 -6.57 9.55 7.68
C TRP A 221 -5.25 10.09 7.13
N ASN A 222 -4.82 11.25 7.60
CA ASN A 222 -3.57 11.89 7.21
C ASN A 222 -2.63 12.07 8.39
N SER A 223 -1.39 12.38 8.08
CA SER A 223 -0.40 12.79 9.08
C SER A 223 0.49 13.92 8.54
N THR A 224 0.79 14.89 9.40
CA THR A 224 1.56 16.07 9.02
C THR A 224 3.00 16.06 9.56
N TYR A 225 3.43 14.98 10.18
CA TYR A 225 4.78 14.85 10.74
C TYR A 225 5.84 14.86 9.63
N LYS A 226 6.70 15.86 9.66
CA LYS A 226 7.61 16.24 8.58
C LYS A 226 8.58 15.13 8.19
N VAL A 227 9.27 14.52 9.15
CA VAL A 227 10.30 13.51 8.88
C VAL A 227 9.69 12.26 8.22
N SER A 228 8.61 11.73 8.78
CA SER A 228 7.94 10.58 8.19
C SER A 228 7.30 10.87 6.83
N ASN A 229 6.83 12.11 6.61
CA ASN A 229 6.38 12.54 5.28
C ASN A 229 7.52 12.54 4.24
N TRP A 230 8.72 12.94 4.62
CA TRP A 230 9.87 12.89 3.70
C TRP A 230 10.28 11.46 3.36
N VAL A 231 10.40 10.59 4.37
CA VAL A 231 10.77 9.18 4.17
C VAL A 231 9.74 8.46 3.29
N LEU A 232 8.44 8.75 3.50
CA LEU A 232 7.33 8.13 2.76
C LEU A 232 6.89 8.95 1.54
N ILE A 233 7.73 9.85 1.03
CA ILE A 233 7.47 10.68 -0.16
C ILE A 233 6.04 11.28 -0.19
N ASN A 234 5.63 11.88 0.93
CA ASN A 234 4.32 12.50 1.14
C ASN A 234 3.10 11.56 1.11
N LEU A 235 3.28 10.23 1.12
CA LEU A 235 2.16 9.27 1.16
C LEU A 235 1.17 9.58 2.28
N GLN A 236 1.63 10.14 3.41
CA GLN A 236 0.79 10.52 4.55
C GLN A 236 -0.20 11.66 4.26
N ARG A 237 -0.12 12.29 3.09
CA ARG A 237 -1.15 13.19 2.53
C ARG A 237 -2.20 12.38 1.76
N HIS A 238 -2.63 11.30 2.37
CA HIS A 238 -3.36 10.20 1.75
C HIS A 238 -4.74 10.61 1.23
N SER A 239 -5.39 11.55 1.92
CA SER A 239 -6.66 12.13 1.46
C SER A 239 -6.57 12.82 0.10
N ASP A 240 -5.48 13.55 -0.15
CA ASP A 240 -5.27 14.22 -1.43
C ASP A 240 -4.89 13.21 -2.52
N HIS A 241 -4.14 12.17 -2.14
CA HIS A 241 -3.83 11.06 -3.03
C HIS A 241 -5.11 10.34 -3.52
N HIS A 242 -6.02 9.99 -2.63
CA HIS A 242 -7.29 9.38 -3.01
C HIS A 242 -8.21 10.30 -3.80
N PHE A 243 -8.23 11.60 -3.46
CA PHE A 243 -9.04 12.59 -4.16
C PHE A 243 -8.51 12.93 -5.55
N LYS A 244 -7.17 12.87 -5.76
CA LYS A 244 -6.48 13.13 -7.04
C LYS A 244 -5.36 12.12 -7.29
N PRO A 245 -5.68 10.86 -7.60
CA PRO A 245 -4.70 9.77 -7.65
C PRO A 245 -3.63 9.91 -8.73
N ALA A 246 -3.87 10.74 -9.76
CA ALA A 246 -2.87 11.04 -10.80
C ALA A 246 -1.84 12.10 -10.37
N ARG A 247 -2.03 12.75 -9.19
CA ARG A 247 -1.12 13.78 -8.70
C ARG A 247 0.19 13.15 -8.22
N SER A 248 1.32 13.62 -8.77
CA SER A 248 2.65 13.18 -8.36
C SER A 248 2.95 13.53 -6.91
N PHE A 249 3.70 12.67 -6.21
CA PHE A 249 3.95 12.79 -4.78
C PHE A 249 4.48 14.16 -4.30
N PRO A 250 5.34 14.91 -5.05
CA PRO A 250 5.81 16.21 -4.59
C PRO A 250 4.70 17.27 -4.54
N LEU A 251 3.61 17.03 -5.27
CA LEU A 251 2.48 17.96 -5.41
C LEU A 251 1.31 17.64 -4.47
N LEU A 252 1.38 16.53 -3.72
CA LEU A 252 0.33 16.15 -2.78
C LEU A 252 0.13 17.23 -1.72
N GLN A 253 -1.13 17.56 -1.44
CA GLN A 253 -1.55 18.66 -0.58
C GLN A 253 -1.84 18.20 0.85
N ASN A 254 -1.47 19.04 1.80
CA ASN A 254 -1.99 18.92 3.16
C ASN A 254 -3.31 19.72 3.26
N LEU A 255 -4.42 19.01 3.36
CA LEU A 255 -5.75 19.61 3.31
C LEU A 255 -6.25 20.19 4.65
N GLY A 256 -5.48 20.00 5.73
CA GLY A 256 -5.86 20.46 7.07
C GLY A 256 -7.01 19.65 7.71
N ALA A 257 -7.15 19.78 9.03
CA ALA A 257 -8.06 18.96 9.83
C ALA A 257 -9.57 19.20 9.57
N THR A 258 -9.92 20.34 9.01
CA THR A 258 -11.32 20.68 8.66
C THR A 258 -11.81 19.99 7.40
N LYS A 259 -10.88 19.59 6.52
CA LYS A 259 -11.22 18.91 5.24
C LYS A 259 -10.85 17.43 5.25
N ALA A 260 -9.87 17.05 6.04
CA ALA A 260 -9.32 15.70 6.06
C ALA A 260 -8.93 15.31 7.49
N PRO A 261 -9.35 14.15 8.01
CA PRO A 261 -9.07 13.75 9.38
C PRO A 261 -7.57 13.50 9.57
N GLN A 262 -7.06 13.87 10.76
CA GLN A 262 -5.65 13.77 11.09
C GLN A 262 -5.42 12.70 12.15
N LEU A 263 -4.41 11.85 11.94
CA LEU A 263 -3.92 10.92 12.96
C LEU A 263 -3.27 11.68 14.10
N PRO A 264 -3.38 11.18 15.35
CA PRO A 264 -2.79 11.86 16.51
C PRO A 264 -1.26 11.84 16.53
N HIS A 265 -0.65 10.87 15.87
CA HIS A 265 0.81 10.68 15.81
C HIS A 265 1.29 10.35 14.40
N SER A 266 2.62 10.26 14.23
CA SER A 266 3.26 9.86 12.97
C SER A 266 2.91 8.42 12.59
N TYR A 267 3.02 8.07 11.31
CA TYR A 267 2.72 6.71 10.83
C TYR A 267 3.51 5.62 11.57
N PRO A 268 4.82 5.74 11.84
CA PRO A 268 5.53 4.71 12.61
C PRO A 268 4.94 4.50 14.02
N ALA A 269 4.60 5.59 14.72
CA ALA A 269 3.99 5.50 16.05
C ALA A 269 2.58 4.90 15.99
N MET A 270 1.78 5.27 14.97
CA MET A 270 0.45 4.71 14.76
C MET A 270 0.50 3.24 14.34
N GLY A 271 1.49 2.85 13.52
CA GLY A 271 1.72 1.45 13.17
C GLY A 271 2.04 0.59 14.39
N ILE A 272 2.93 1.05 15.27
CA ILE A 272 3.20 0.35 16.53
C ILE A 272 1.94 0.27 17.39
N LEU A 273 1.19 1.36 17.50
CA LEU A 273 -0.06 1.40 18.28
C LEU A 273 -1.10 0.40 17.73
N ALA A 274 -1.19 0.23 16.42
CA ALA A 274 -2.14 -0.70 15.77
C ALA A 274 -1.91 -2.17 16.14
N LEU A 275 -0.68 -2.53 16.56
CA LEU A 275 -0.36 -3.87 17.06
C LEU A 275 -0.98 -4.16 18.45
N PHE A 276 -1.48 -3.14 19.14
CA PHE A 276 -2.13 -3.24 20.45
C PHE A 276 -3.63 -2.87 20.34
N PRO A 277 -4.53 -3.84 20.04
CA PRO A 277 -5.92 -3.55 19.68
C PRO A 277 -6.69 -2.70 20.68
N SER A 278 -6.55 -2.96 21.98
CA SER A 278 -7.24 -2.19 23.02
C SER A 278 -6.78 -0.73 23.06
N ALA A 279 -5.48 -0.49 22.97
CA ALA A 279 -4.91 0.85 22.91
C ALA A 279 -5.31 1.57 21.62
N TRP A 280 -5.26 0.89 20.47
CA TRP A 280 -5.71 1.41 19.19
C TRP A 280 -7.16 1.89 19.25
N MET A 281 -8.06 1.00 19.67
CA MET A 281 -9.50 1.29 19.74
C MET A 281 -9.82 2.43 20.71
N SER A 282 -9.16 2.47 21.89
CA SER A 282 -9.36 3.54 22.87
C SER A 282 -8.98 4.93 22.31
N ILE A 283 -7.99 4.98 21.41
CA ILE A 283 -7.51 6.22 20.81
C ILE A 283 -8.29 6.56 19.52
N MET A 284 -8.54 5.58 18.65
CA MET A 284 -9.10 5.85 17.33
C MET A 284 -10.62 5.86 17.26
N ASN A 285 -11.31 5.05 18.07
CA ASN A 285 -12.77 5.02 18.06
C ASN A 285 -13.43 6.37 18.38
N PRO A 286 -13.00 7.13 19.41
CA PRO A 286 -13.55 8.46 19.67
C PRO A 286 -13.29 9.43 18.50
N ARG A 287 -12.19 9.23 17.74
CA ARG A 287 -11.88 10.05 16.56
C ARG A 287 -12.78 9.71 15.38
N VAL A 288 -13.06 8.43 15.18
CA VAL A 288 -14.05 7.99 14.17
C VAL A 288 -15.45 8.52 14.52
N CYS A 289 -15.86 8.51 15.78
CA CYS A 289 -17.15 9.08 16.20
C CYS A 289 -17.22 10.58 15.90
N ARG A 290 -16.20 11.35 16.25
CA ARG A 290 -16.12 12.79 15.91
C ARG A 290 -16.12 13.04 14.40
N TRP A 291 -15.44 12.21 13.63
CA TRP A 291 -15.47 12.28 12.17
C TRP A 291 -16.90 12.06 11.62
N ARG A 292 -17.65 11.09 12.17
CA ARG A 292 -19.05 10.84 11.83
C ARG A 292 -19.93 12.06 12.13
N GLU A 293 -19.80 12.63 13.31
CA GLU A 293 -20.53 13.85 13.72
C GLU A 293 -20.21 15.04 12.84
N MET A 294 -18.93 15.20 12.43
CA MET A 294 -18.48 16.33 11.63
C MET A 294 -18.96 16.28 10.17
N PHE A 295 -18.86 15.10 9.54
CA PHE A 295 -19.10 14.97 8.10
C PHE A 295 -20.48 14.37 7.75
N TYR A 296 -21.11 13.67 8.66
CA TYR A 296 -22.36 12.96 8.45
C TYR A 296 -23.29 13.03 9.68
N PRO A 297 -23.63 14.23 10.17
CA PRO A 297 -24.48 14.37 11.37
C PRO A 297 -25.88 13.77 11.19
N GLU A 298 -26.32 13.58 9.94
CA GLU A 298 -27.60 12.98 9.60
C GLU A 298 -27.66 11.46 9.73
N ILE A 299 -26.48 10.78 9.84
CA ILE A 299 -26.44 9.30 9.90
C ILE A 299 -26.37 8.86 11.34
N THR A 300 -27.45 8.29 11.83
CA THR A 300 -27.56 7.75 13.21
C THR A 300 -27.21 6.26 13.30
N ASP A 301 -27.47 5.48 12.23
CA ASP A 301 -27.15 4.04 12.16
C ASP A 301 -26.12 3.74 11.08
N TRP A 302 -24.86 3.62 11.49
CA TRP A 302 -23.74 3.29 10.61
C TRP A 302 -23.69 1.82 10.19
N LYS A 303 -24.47 0.91 10.83
CA LYS A 303 -24.53 -0.49 10.41
C LYS A 303 -25.18 -0.65 9.04
N GLN A 304 -26.03 0.29 8.64
CA GLN A 304 -26.66 0.29 7.32
C GLN A 304 -25.77 0.85 6.22
N GLN A 305 -24.66 1.47 6.55
CA GLN A 305 -23.70 2.07 5.59
C GLN A 305 -22.55 1.12 5.23
N VAL A 306 -22.41 -0.01 5.94
CA VAL A 306 -21.26 -0.92 5.82
C VAL A 306 -21.68 -2.29 5.31
#